data_ab307c19b9c8fb86791c3dfe2874b997
#
_entry.id   ab307c19b9c8fb86791c3dfe2874b997
#
_cell.length_a   1.000
_cell.length_b   1.000
_cell.length_c   1.000
_cell.angle_alpha   90.00
_cell.angle_beta   90.00
_cell.angle_gamma   90.00
#
_symmetry.space_group_name_H-M   'P 1'
#
loop_
_entity.id
_entity.type
_entity.pdbx_description
1 polymer ?
#
loop_
_entity_poly.entity_id
_entity_poly.type
_entity_poly.pdbx_seq_one_letter_code
_entity_poly.pdbx_strand_id
1 'polypeptide(L)'
;MKKKTRQLLILNGLLILIVAAAILAVNSGYARIPFSTAVHSIFQPHMEGTSVVVAQFRVPRIVLAVLCGMGLALAGCVMQTVTGNPLADPGILGINAGAGFAVMLFLTFFPALHIRTMAYQPIFAIAGGLCTTGLLYLFAKRNGKLLPIYFLLGGIGLASLFSSFMLIMAANMDNSSYQLVARWLAGNIWGTSWHQVLALLPYMLILVPFLLTKSNILDILLLGENTAISLGIAVERELRLLLIASVALTSACVAVSGGIGFVGLVAPHMARRLIGGRHHALMPASMLLGALLLLLADTLGRSAFQPREIPVGIVISVLSAPYFLFLLRRYF
;
A
#
# COMPACT_ATOMS: atom_id res chain seq x y z
N MET A 1 30.53 -14.29 7.07
CA MET A 1 29.22 -14.81 6.62
C MET A 1 28.97 -14.40 5.17
N LYS A 2 28.73 -15.31 4.23
CA LYS A 2 28.50 -14.97 2.82
C LYS A 2 27.27 -14.05 2.71
N LYS A 3 27.32 -13.01 1.86
CA LYS A 3 26.27 -11.97 1.70
C LYS A 3 24.86 -12.59 1.53
N LYS A 4 24.75 -13.67 0.76
CA LYS A 4 23.49 -14.42 0.55
C LYS A 4 22.92 -15.01 1.86
N THR A 5 23.76 -15.59 2.72
CA THR A 5 23.35 -16.16 4.00
C THR A 5 22.78 -15.09 4.93
N ARG A 6 23.41 -13.91 4.99
CA ARG A 6 22.90 -12.78 5.76
C ARG A 6 21.53 -12.31 5.25
N GLN A 7 21.36 -12.23 3.93
CA GLN A 7 20.10 -11.82 3.31
C GLN A 7 18.97 -12.81 3.66
N LEU A 8 19.23 -14.12 3.54
CA LEU A 8 18.25 -15.15 3.91
C LEU A 8 17.88 -15.10 5.40
N LEU A 9 18.86 -14.89 6.29
CA LEU A 9 18.59 -14.76 7.72
C LEU A 9 17.69 -13.55 8.03
N ILE A 10 17.91 -12.41 7.37
CA ILE A 10 17.07 -11.22 7.54
C ILE A 10 15.64 -11.47 7.03
N LEU A 11 15.48 -12.09 5.85
CA LEU A 11 14.15 -12.38 5.30
C LEU A 11 13.39 -13.36 6.18
N ASN A 12 14.04 -14.43 6.66
CA ASN A 12 13.42 -15.37 7.59
C ASN A 12 13.09 -14.72 8.94
N GLY A 13 13.96 -13.85 9.45
CA GLY A 13 13.69 -13.08 10.66
C GLY A 13 12.47 -12.16 10.52
N LEU A 14 12.33 -11.48 9.38
CA LEU A 14 11.15 -10.65 9.08
C LEU A 14 9.88 -11.50 8.99
N LEU A 15 9.95 -12.66 8.36
CA LEU A 15 8.80 -13.58 8.27
C LEU A 15 8.37 -14.06 9.67
N ILE A 16 9.31 -14.43 10.52
CA ILE A 16 9.04 -14.81 11.92
C ILE A 16 8.38 -13.65 12.68
N LEU A 17 8.88 -12.42 12.48
CA LEU A 17 8.30 -11.23 13.11
C LEU A 17 6.87 -10.96 12.63
N ILE A 18 6.57 -11.16 11.34
CA ILE A 18 5.20 -11.04 10.81
C ILE A 18 4.28 -12.08 11.45
N VAL A 19 4.73 -13.33 11.56
CA VAL A 19 3.94 -14.40 12.21
C VAL A 19 3.69 -14.06 13.68
N ALA A 20 4.72 -13.62 14.41
CA ALA A 20 4.59 -13.19 15.80
C ALA A 20 3.63 -11.99 15.94
N ALA A 21 3.75 -11.00 15.05
CA ALA A 21 2.84 -9.85 15.02
C ALA A 21 1.40 -10.26 14.68
N ALA A 22 1.20 -11.23 13.78
CA ALA A 22 -0.12 -11.77 13.46
C ALA A 22 -0.76 -12.49 14.66
N ILE A 23 0.02 -13.27 15.39
CA ILE A 23 -0.42 -13.92 16.64
C ILE A 23 -0.83 -12.87 17.66
N LEU A 24 -0.02 -11.84 17.87
CA LEU A 24 -0.36 -10.72 18.75
C LEU A 24 -1.62 -10.00 18.27
N ALA A 25 -1.76 -9.77 16.97
CA ALA A 25 -2.92 -9.10 16.38
C ALA A 25 -4.22 -9.90 16.57
N VAL A 26 -4.17 -11.24 16.48
CA VAL A 26 -5.34 -12.09 16.76
C VAL A 26 -5.81 -11.93 18.21
N ASN A 27 -4.88 -11.83 19.16
CA ASN A 27 -5.18 -11.72 20.60
C ASN A 27 -5.54 -10.28 21.02
N SER A 28 -5.17 -9.27 20.24
CA SER A 28 -5.40 -7.86 20.54
C SER A 28 -6.80 -7.41 20.11
N GLY A 29 -7.41 -6.52 20.89
CA GLY A 29 -8.72 -5.93 20.62
C GLY A 29 -9.65 -5.99 21.83
N TYR A 30 -10.83 -5.36 21.73
CA TYR A 30 -11.78 -5.19 22.83
C TYR A 30 -12.22 -6.52 23.47
N ALA A 31 -12.53 -7.53 22.67
CA ALA A 31 -12.79 -8.89 23.17
C ALA A 31 -11.46 -9.63 23.30
N ARG A 32 -10.98 -9.86 24.51
CA ARG A 32 -9.80 -10.70 24.79
C ARG A 32 -10.16 -12.16 24.50
N ILE A 33 -9.57 -12.74 23.46
CA ILE A 33 -9.77 -14.13 23.10
C ILE A 33 -8.51 -14.90 23.48
N PRO A 34 -8.60 -15.98 24.29
CA PRO A 34 -7.45 -16.80 24.61
C PRO A 34 -6.79 -17.37 23.34
N PHE A 35 -5.46 -17.43 23.32
CA PHE A 35 -4.70 -17.92 22.16
C PHE A 35 -5.13 -19.32 21.70
N SER A 36 -5.39 -20.24 22.64
CA SER A 36 -5.89 -21.58 22.35
C SER A 36 -7.21 -21.57 21.60
N THR A 37 -8.16 -20.72 22.04
CA THR A 37 -9.46 -20.53 21.38
C THR A 37 -9.30 -19.92 19.99
N ALA A 38 -8.40 -18.95 19.84
CA ALA A 38 -8.13 -18.32 18.55
C ALA A 38 -7.55 -19.31 17.54
N VAL A 39 -6.59 -20.12 17.93
CA VAL A 39 -6.01 -21.19 17.08
C VAL A 39 -7.06 -22.23 16.73
N HIS A 40 -7.84 -22.68 17.69
CA HIS A 40 -8.92 -23.66 17.46
C HIS A 40 -9.97 -23.14 16.48
N SER A 41 -10.30 -21.84 16.57
CA SER A 41 -11.27 -21.16 15.67
C SER A 41 -10.79 -21.05 14.23
N ILE A 42 -9.48 -21.05 13.97
CA ILE A 42 -8.93 -21.04 12.61
C ILE A 42 -9.07 -22.41 11.95
N PHE A 43 -8.83 -23.49 12.71
CA PHE A 43 -8.87 -24.86 12.18
C PHE A 43 -10.25 -25.52 12.25
N GLN A 44 -11.09 -25.08 13.19
CA GLN A 44 -12.46 -25.57 13.34
C GLN A 44 -13.40 -24.37 13.50
N PRO A 45 -13.78 -23.71 12.40
CA PRO A 45 -14.69 -22.56 12.45
C PRO A 45 -16.10 -23.02 12.81
N HIS A 46 -16.40 -23.10 14.11
CA HIS A 46 -17.78 -23.20 14.55
C HIS A 46 -18.49 -21.86 14.29
N MET A 47 -19.71 -21.90 13.75
CA MET A 47 -20.48 -20.71 13.38
C MET A 47 -21.08 -19.97 14.62
N GLU A 48 -20.50 -20.13 15.81
CA GLU A 48 -21.04 -19.57 17.04
C GLU A 48 -19.98 -18.86 17.88
N GLY A 49 -20.38 -17.77 18.53
CA GLY A 49 -19.62 -17.07 19.54
C GLY A 49 -18.31 -16.43 19.07
N THR A 50 -17.24 -16.62 19.83
CA THR A 50 -15.92 -15.99 19.60
C THR A 50 -15.20 -16.50 18.34
N SER A 51 -15.54 -17.70 17.85
CA SER A 51 -14.93 -18.28 16.66
C SER A 51 -15.29 -17.50 15.38
N VAL A 52 -16.53 -17.02 15.29
CA VAL A 52 -16.99 -16.16 14.18
C VAL A 52 -16.18 -14.85 14.14
N VAL A 53 -15.95 -14.23 15.31
CA VAL A 53 -15.18 -12.98 15.41
C VAL A 53 -13.76 -13.17 14.90
N VAL A 54 -13.12 -14.29 15.23
CA VAL A 54 -11.78 -14.59 14.75
C VAL A 54 -11.77 -14.85 13.24
N ALA A 55 -12.60 -15.79 12.77
CA ALA A 55 -12.56 -16.28 11.40
C ALA A 55 -13.10 -15.25 10.38
N GLN A 56 -14.12 -14.47 10.73
CA GLN A 56 -14.80 -13.58 9.79
C GLN A 56 -14.34 -12.11 9.86
N PHE A 57 -13.70 -11.68 10.96
CA PHE A 57 -13.29 -10.29 11.15
C PHE A 57 -11.80 -10.14 11.43
N ARG A 58 -11.20 -10.91 12.36
CA ARG A 58 -9.79 -10.70 12.73
C ARG A 58 -8.82 -11.25 11.68
N VAL A 59 -9.03 -12.48 11.23
CA VAL A 59 -8.16 -13.12 10.25
C VAL A 59 -8.17 -12.39 8.90
N PRO A 60 -9.34 -12.05 8.30
CA PRO A 60 -9.34 -11.27 7.07
C PRO A 60 -8.65 -9.91 7.20
N ARG A 61 -8.82 -9.23 8.34
CA ARG A 61 -8.18 -7.94 8.63
C ARG A 61 -6.65 -8.05 8.67
N ILE A 62 -6.12 -9.09 9.34
CA ILE A 62 -4.69 -9.37 9.40
C ILE A 62 -4.14 -9.69 8.00
N VAL A 63 -4.83 -10.55 7.27
CA VAL A 63 -4.44 -10.92 5.90
C VAL A 63 -4.45 -9.70 5.00
N LEU A 64 -5.49 -8.85 5.08
CA LEU A 64 -5.56 -7.63 4.30
C LEU A 64 -4.43 -6.65 4.65
N ALA A 65 -4.13 -6.47 5.94
CA ALA A 65 -3.02 -5.63 6.38
C ALA A 65 -1.68 -6.12 5.81
N VAL A 66 -1.43 -7.42 5.84
CA VAL A 66 -0.22 -8.02 5.27
C VAL A 66 -0.17 -7.79 3.75
N LEU A 67 -1.23 -8.11 3.02
CA LEU A 67 -1.28 -7.96 1.55
C LEU A 67 -1.13 -6.50 1.11
N CYS A 68 -1.87 -5.57 1.74
CA CYS A 68 -1.75 -4.14 1.43
C CYS A 68 -0.35 -3.60 1.77
N GLY A 69 0.20 -3.98 2.93
CA GLY A 69 1.57 -3.61 3.31
C GLY A 69 2.61 -4.09 2.32
N MET A 70 2.50 -5.34 1.85
CA MET A 70 3.36 -5.92 0.81
C MET A 70 3.22 -5.16 -0.51
N GLY A 71 1.99 -4.93 -0.96
CA GLY A 71 1.71 -4.28 -2.25
C GLY A 71 2.19 -2.83 -2.29
N LEU A 72 1.86 -2.03 -1.26
CA LEU A 72 2.28 -0.64 -1.16
C LEU A 72 3.80 -0.50 -1.09
N ALA A 73 4.47 -1.35 -0.29
CA ALA A 73 5.93 -1.32 -0.17
C ALA A 73 6.64 -1.75 -1.47
N LEU A 74 6.11 -2.76 -2.17
CA LEU A 74 6.66 -3.18 -3.47
C LEU A 74 6.50 -2.08 -4.51
N ALA A 75 5.30 -1.49 -4.63
CA ALA A 75 5.04 -0.39 -5.54
C ALA A 75 5.94 0.82 -5.23
N GLY A 76 6.12 1.17 -3.96
CA GLY A 76 7.03 2.21 -3.52
C GLY A 76 8.49 1.93 -3.89
N CYS A 77 8.97 0.70 -3.69
CA CYS A 77 10.31 0.27 -4.06
C CYS A 77 10.57 0.46 -5.56
N VAL A 78 9.63 0.07 -6.41
CA VAL A 78 9.71 0.25 -7.86
C VAL A 78 9.64 1.72 -8.24
N MET A 79 8.70 2.48 -7.67
CA MET A 79 8.55 3.92 -7.94
C MET A 79 9.80 4.73 -7.61
N GLN A 80 10.46 4.44 -6.47
CA GLN A 80 11.73 5.08 -6.11
C GLN A 80 12.80 4.89 -7.19
N THR A 81 12.86 3.73 -7.79
CA THR A 81 13.83 3.43 -8.86
C THR A 81 13.43 4.08 -10.19
N VAL A 82 12.16 3.97 -10.57
CA VAL A 82 11.61 4.54 -11.82
C VAL A 82 11.75 6.07 -11.85
N THR A 83 11.53 6.72 -10.71
CA THR A 83 11.62 8.18 -10.60
C THR A 83 13.04 8.68 -10.29
N GLY A 84 13.99 7.78 -9.98
CA GLY A 84 15.32 8.14 -9.51
C GLY A 84 15.30 8.89 -8.16
N ASN A 85 14.21 8.84 -7.42
CA ASN A 85 14.02 9.58 -6.19
C ASN A 85 13.73 8.63 -5.01
N PRO A 86 14.61 8.53 -4.01
CA PRO A 86 14.43 7.64 -2.86
C PRO A 86 13.24 8.05 -1.95
N LEU A 87 12.70 9.25 -2.12
CA LEU A 87 11.56 9.77 -1.38
C LEU A 87 10.23 9.63 -2.16
N ALA A 88 10.24 9.00 -3.33
CA ALA A 88 9.02 8.79 -4.09
C ALA A 88 8.11 7.79 -3.35
N ASP A 89 6.87 8.21 -3.18
CA ASP A 89 5.78 7.38 -2.63
C ASP A 89 4.54 7.56 -3.52
N PRO A 90 3.88 6.48 -3.94
CA PRO A 90 2.63 6.57 -4.70
C PRO A 90 1.57 7.47 -4.04
N GLY A 91 1.53 7.50 -2.70
CA GLY A 91 0.61 8.36 -1.94
C GLY A 91 0.87 9.85 -2.15
N ILE A 92 2.13 10.27 -2.11
CA ILE A 92 2.55 11.67 -2.30
C ILE A 92 2.33 12.11 -3.77
N LEU A 93 2.43 11.18 -4.70
CA LEU A 93 2.20 11.44 -6.13
C LEU A 93 0.72 11.59 -6.51
N GLY A 94 -0.20 11.65 -5.54
CA GLY A 94 -1.62 11.87 -5.78
C GLY A 94 -2.39 10.66 -6.29
N ILE A 95 -1.73 9.50 -6.46
CA ILE A 95 -2.34 8.27 -6.96
C ILE A 95 -3.45 7.81 -6.01
N ASN A 96 -3.21 7.87 -4.70
CA ASN A 96 -4.20 7.52 -3.68
C ASN A 96 -5.44 8.42 -3.76
N ALA A 97 -5.24 9.72 -3.95
CA ALA A 97 -6.34 10.68 -4.06
C ALA A 97 -7.17 10.45 -5.33
N GLY A 98 -6.51 10.19 -6.47
CA GLY A 98 -7.20 9.89 -7.73
C GLY A 98 -7.94 8.55 -7.69
N ALA A 99 -7.32 7.51 -7.11
CA ALA A 99 -7.98 6.23 -6.88
C ALA A 99 -9.22 6.40 -6.00
N GLY A 100 -9.09 7.15 -4.91
CA GLY A 100 -10.17 7.44 -4.00
C GLY A 100 -11.30 8.25 -4.62
N PHE A 101 -10.96 9.26 -5.37
CA PHE A 101 -11.94 10.07 -6.09
C PHE A 101 -12.77 9.21 -7.06
N ALA A 102 -12.11 8.34 -7.82
CA ALA A 102 -12.82 7.42 -8.73
C ALA A 102 -13.74 6.43 -7.99
N VAL A 103 -13.29 5.87 -6.87
CA VAL A 103 -14.12 5.01 -6.02
C VAL A 103 -15.32 5.79 -5.45
N MET A 104 -15.09 7.02 -5.00
CA MET A 104 -16.16 7.86 -4.48
C MET A 104 -17.20 8.22 -5.53
N LEU A 105 -16.75 8.60 -6.75
CA LEU A 105 -17.66 8.80 -7.87
C LEU A 105 -18.51 7.56 -8.13
N PHE A 106 -17.87 6.38 -8.18
CA PHE A 106 -18.57 5.14 -8.40
C PHE A 106 -19.64 4.87 -7.33
N LEU A 107 -19.31 5.02 -6.05
CA LEU A 107 -20.26 4.81 -4.95
C LEU A 107 -21.40 5.84 -4.96
N THR A 108 -21.14 7.08 -5.40
CA THR A 108 -22.16 8.13 -5.49
C THR A 108 -23.15 7.88 -6.62
N PHE A 109 -22.66 7.48 -7.79
CA PHE A 109 -23.52 7.29 -8.97
C PHE A 109 -24.20 5.91 -9.03
N PHE A 110 -23.69 4.92 -8.28
CA PHE A 110 -24.22 3.55 -8.29
C PHE A 110 -24.58 3.04 -6.88
N PRO A 111 -25.43 3.75 -6.10
CA PRO A 111 -25.73 3.40 -4.71
C PRO A 111 -26.46 2.05 -4.56
N ALA A 112 -27.25 1.63 -5.56
CA ALA A 112 -28.03 0.40 -5.51
C ALA A 112 -27.21 -0.90 -5.58
N LEU A 113 -25.93 -0.80 -5.87
CA LEU A 113 -25.06 -1.95 -6.09
C LEU A 113 -24.21 -2.34 -4.86
N HIS A 114 -24.47 -1.76 -3.67
CA HIS A 114 -23.58 -1.78 -2.49
C HIS A 114 -22.96 -3.14 -2.08
N ILE A 115 -23.67 -4.24 -2.22
CA ILE A 115 -23.15 -5.56 -1.80
C ILE A 115 -22.33 -6.25 -2.91
N ARG A 116 -22.68 -6.04 -4.17
CA ARG A 116 -21.91 -6.57 -5.33
C ARG A 116 -20.74 -5.65 -5.73
N THR A 117 -20.73 -4.41 -5.27
CA THR A 117 -19.81 -3.34 -5.68
C THR A 117 -18.40 -3.47 -5.10
N MET A 118 -18.22 -4.12 -3.96
CA MET A 118 -16.89 -4.29 -3.36
C MET A 118 -15.90 -4.99 -4.30
N ALA A 119 -16.38 -5.92 -5.14
CA ALA A 119 -15.52 -6.60 -6.11
C ALA A 119 -15.06 -5.68 -7.26
N TYR A 120 -15.81 -4.62 -7.58
CA TYR A 120 -15.47 -3.68 -8.65
C TYR A 120 -14.67 -2.47 -8.18
N GLN A 121 -14.65 -2.17 -6.90
CA GLN A 121 -13.90 -1.04 -6.32
C GLN A 121 -12.44 -0.98 -6.80
N PRO A 122 -11.67 -2.09 -6.83
CA PRO A 122 -10.30 -2.07 -7.34
C PRO A 122 -10.19 -1.61 -8.79
N ILE A 123 -11.15 -1.96 -9.64
CA ILE A 123 -11.15 -1.56 -11.07
C ILE A 123 -11.28 -0.03 -11.19
N PHE A 124 -12.24 0.57 -10.47
CA PHE A 124 -12.42 2.02 -10.46
C PHE A 124 -11.24 2.74 -9.83
N ALA A 125 -10.69 2.21 -8.73
CA ALA A 125 -9.49 2.75 -8.11
C ALA A 125 -8.28 2.72 -9.06
N ILE A 126 -8.07 1.60 -9.78
CA ILE A 126 -7.00 1.47 -10.77
C ILE A 126 -7.21 2.46 -11.91
N ALA A 127 -8.43 2.57 -12.43
CA ALA A 127 -8.75 3.54 -13.47
C ALA A 127 -8.46 4.99 -13.02
N GLY A 128 -8.86 5.36 -11.80
CA GLY A 128 -8.57 6.67 -11.20
C GLY A 128 -7.08 6.91 -10.98
N GLY A 129 -6.35 5.93 -10.46
CA GLY A 129 -4.91 6.01 -10.26
C GLY A 129 -4.14 6.12 -11.58
N LEU A 130 -4.52 5.35 -12.60
CA LEU A 130 -3.93 5.41 -13.93
C LEU A 130 -4.26 6.74 -14.63
N CYS A 131 -5.50 7.23 -14.51
CA CYS A 131 -5.89 8.54 -15.04
C CYS A 131 -5.04 9.66 -14.41
N THR A 132 -4.91 9.65 -13.09
CA THR A 132 -4.04 10.60 -12.35
C THR A 132 -2.61 10.53 -12.83
N THR A 133 -2.07 9.32 -12.98
CA THR A 133 -0.69 9.12 -13.45
C THR A 133 -0.53 9.56 -14.90
N GLY A 134 -1.55 9.33 -15.75
CA GLY A 134 -1.57 9.83 -17.12
C GLY A 134 -1.55 11.36 -17.19
N LEU A 135 -2.37 12.03 -16.36
CA LEU A 135 -2.35 13.49 -16.24
C LEU A 135 -0.97 13.99 -15.76
N LEU A 136 -0.40 13.34 -14.72
CA LEU A 136 0.93 13.70 -14.23
C LEU A 136 2.00 13.54 -15.31
N TYR A 137 1.93 12.46 -16.08
CA TYR A 137 2.87 12.21 -17.18
C TYR A 137 2.78 13.33 -18.24
N LEU A 138 1.56 13.75 -18.60
CA LEU A 138 1.34 14.84 -19.54
C LEU A 138 1.90 16.18 -19.04
N PHE A 139 1.68 16.50 -17.76
CA PHE A 139 2.18 17.76 -17.17
C PHE A 139 3.69 17.74 -16.91
N ALA A 140 4.26 16.58 -16.57
CA ALA A 140 5.68 16.46 -16.24
C ALA A 140 6.59 16.28 -17.47
N LYS A 141 6.02 15.93 -18.63
CA LYS A 141 6.78 15.76 -19.88
C LYS A 141 7.02 17.12 -20.54
N ARG A 142 8.28 17.57 -20.58
CA ARG A 142 8.70 18.80 -21.27
C ARG A 142 9.89 18.47 -22.19
N ASN A 143 9.79 18.86 -23.46
CA ASN A 143 10.82 18.59 -24.48
C ASN A 143 11.27 17.12 -24.56
N GLY A 144 10.31 16.18 -24.45
CA GLY A 144 10.58 14.74 -24.54
C GLY A 144 11.13 14.11 -23.27
N LYS A 145 11.48 14.88 -22.24
CA LYS A 145 12.02 14.37 -20.95
C LYS A 145 11.02 14.52 -19.83
N LEU A 146 10.94 13.53 -18.96
CA LEU A 146 10.20 13.61 -17.70
C LEU A 146 11.06 14.36 -16.68
N LEU A 147 10.52 15.47 -16.15
CA LEU A 147 11.19 16.25 -15.13
C LEU A 147 10.62 15.86 -13.75
N PRO A 148 11.42 15.22 -12.85
CA PRO A 148 10.93 14.71 -11.57
C PRO A 148 10.25 15.74 -10.68
N ILE A 149 10.71 17.00 -10.72
CA ILE A 149 10.12 18.08 -9.92
C ILE A 149 8.69 18.41 -10.36
N TYR A 150 8.39 18.40 -11.67
CA TYR A 150 7.04 18.63 -12.16
C TYR A 150 6.12 17.45 -11.87
N PHE A 151 6.68 16.23 -11.85
CA PHE A 151 5.95 15.01 -11.43
C PHE A 151 5.52 15.10 -9.97
N LEU A 152 6.42 15.55 -9.08
CA LEU A 152 6.14 15.74 -7.66
C LEU A 152 5.13 16.87 -7.42
N LEU A 153 5.39 18.08 -7.95
CA LEU A 153 4.51 19.24 -7.77
C LEU A 153 3.12 19.01 -8.36
N GLY A 154 3.07 18.42 -9.56
CA GLY A 154 1.81 18.03 -10.20
C GLY A 154 1.04 17.00 -9.37
N GLY A 155 1.74 16.05 -8.76
CA GLY A 155 1.16 15.06 -7.84
C GLY A 155 0.49 15.69 -6.63
N ILE A 156 1.18 16.62 -5.97
CA ILE A 156 0.63 17.35 -4.82
C ILE A 156 -0.57 18.19 -5.25
N GLY A 157 -0.50 18.87 -6.41
CA GLY A 157 -1.61 19.68 -6.96
C GLY A 157 -2.85 18.83 -7.27
N LEU A 158 -2.68 17.69 -7.97
CA LEU A 158 -3.78 16.76 -8.27
C LEU A 158 -4.34 16.10 -7.00
N ALA A 159 -3.49 15.73 -6.04
CA ALA A 159 -3.93 15.20 -4.75
C ALA A 159 -4.83 16.20 -4.01
N SER A 160 -4.42 17.48 -3.98
CA SER A 160 -5.21 18.54 -3.34
C SER A 160 -6.53 18.76 -4.08
N LEU A 161 -6.51 18.77 -5.41
CA LEU A 161 -7.71 18.93 -6.25
C LEU A 161 -8.72 17.80 -5.99
N PHE A 162 -8.30 16.53 -6.10
CA PHE A 162 -9.19 15.39 -5.87
C PHE A 162 -9.70 15.33 -4.44
N SER A 163 -8.84 15.63 -3.44
CA SER A 163 -9.26 15.68 -2.04
C SER A 163 -10.31 16.78 -1.80
N SER A 164 -10.16 17.94 -2.43
CA SER A 164 -11.16 19.01 -2.35
C SER A 164 -12.50 18.60 -2.97
N PHE A 165 -12.48 17.96 -4.15
CA PHE A 165 -13.71 17.42 -4.74
C PHE A 165 -14.37 16.38 -3.86
N MET A 166 -13.59 15.45 -3.28
CA MET A 166 -14.12 14.45 -2.35
C MET A 166 -14.77 15.09 -1.13
N LEU A 167 -14.18 16.16 -0.57
CA LEU A 167 -14.75 16.89 0.56
C LEU A 167 -16.06 17.61 0.19
N ILE A 168 -16.11 18.25 -1.00
CA ILE A 168 -17.35 18.89 -1.49
C ILE A 168 -18.46 17.87 -1.69
N MET A 169 -18.15 16.72 -2.29
CA MET A 169 -19.11 15.64 -2.45
C MET A 169 -19.57 15.10 -1.09
N ALA A 170 -18.65 14.89 -0.16
CA ALA A 170 -18.94 14.40 1.18
C ALA A 170 -19.82 15.37 1.99
N ALA A 171 -19.68 16.69 1.78
CA ALA A 171 -20.49 17.70 2.46
C ALA A 171 -21.99 17.64 2.09
N ASN A 172 -22.32 17.08 0.93
CA ASN A 172 -23.70 16.87 0.48
C ASN A 172 -24.27 15.50 0.84
N MET A 173 -23.51 14.67 1.56
CA MET A 173 -23.93 13.33 1.99
C MET A 173 -24.55 13.37 3.39
N ASP A 174 -25.33 12.34 3.71
CA ASP A 174 -25.79 12.10 5.07
C ASP A 174 -24.60 11.80 6.03
N ASN A 175 -24.84 11.95 7.34
CA ASN A 175 -23.79 11.81 8.37
C ASN A 175 -23.09 10.44 8.35
N SER A 176 -23.79 9.37 7.99
CA SER A 176 -23.24 8.01 7.90
C SER A 176 -22.27 7.89 6.72
N SER A 177 -22.65 8.39 5.55
CA SER A 177 -21.83 8.38 4.34
C SER A 177 -20.60 9.30 4.48
N TYR A 178 -20.76 10.49 5.10
CA TYR A 178 -19.64 11.36 5.44
C TYR A 178 -18.59 10.66 6.30
N GLN A 179 -19.03 9.95 7.37
CA GLN A 179 -18.10 9.22 8.24
C GLN A 179 -17.38 8.09 7.51
N LEU A 180 -18.04 7.39 6.59
CA LEU A 180 -17.39 6.37 5.76
C LEU A 180 -16.29 6.96 4.89
N VAL A 181 -16.58 8.08 4.22
CA VAL A 181 -15.60 8.79 3.38
C VAL A 181 -14.44 9.31 4.22
N ALA A 182 -14.70 9.94 5.36
CA ALA A 182 -13.66 10.46 6.24
C ALA A 182 -12.72 9.34 6.75
N ARG A 183 -13.28 8.19 7.12
CA ARG A 183 -12.49 7.00 7.52
C ARG A 183 -11.69 6.45 6.36
N TRP A 184 -12.26 6.42 5.17
CA TRP A 184 -11.57 5.95 3.97
C TRP A 184 -10.38 6.86 3.61
N LEU A 185 -10.58 8.19 3.66
CA LEU A 185 -9.50 9.17 3.43
C LEU A 185 -8.37 9.05 4.47
N ALA A 186 -8.72 8.71 5.71
CA ALA A 186 -7.75 8.50 6.78
C ALA A 186 -6.97 7.18 6.66
N GLY A 187 -7.31 6.31 5.69
CA GLY A 187 -6.75 4.98 5.54
C GLY A 187 -7.20 4.04 6.65
N ASN A 188 -8.20 3.23 6.36
CA ASN A 188 -8.83 2.38 7.37
C ASN A 188 -9.15 0.99 6.82
N ILE A 189 -8.73 -0.03 7.56
CA ILE A 189 -9.04 -1.44 7.29
C ILE A 189 -10.07 -2.01 8.28
N TRP A 190 -10.82 -1.13 8.93
CA TRP A 190 -11.91 -1.53 9.84
C TRP A 190 -13.10 -2.11 9.05
N GLY A 191 -13.73 -3.14 9.60
CA GLY A 191 -14.85 -3.80 8.93
C GLY A 191 -14.44 -4.68 7.76
N THR A 192 -13.15 -5.03 7.65
CA THR A 192 -12.65 -5.95 6.63
C THR A 192 -13.32 -7.31 6.74
N SER A 193 -13.71 -7.84 5.60
CA SER A 193 -14.23 -9.19 5.41
C SER A 193 -13.41 -9.93 4.35
N TRP A 194 -13.66 -11.22 4.17
CA TRP A 194 -13.02 -12.00 3.12
C TRP A 194 -13.28 -11.46 1.71
N HIS A 195 -14.37 -10.70 1.49
CA HIS A 195 -14.67 -10.10 0.18
C HIS A 195 -13.59 -9.11 -0.26
N GLN A 196 -13.09 -8.25 0.66
CA GLN A 196 -12.00 -7.31 0.31
C GLN A 196 -10.69 -8.04 0.05
N VAL A 197 -10.39 -9.09 0.82
CA VAL A 197 -9.21 -9.93 0.60
C VAL A 197 -9.27 -10.58 -0.78
N LEU A 198 -10.40 -11.19 -1.12
CA LEU A 198 -10.60 -11.84 -2.41
C LEU A 198 -10.62 -10.83 -3.58
N ALA A 199 -11.13 -9.62 -3.37
CA ALA A 199 -11.09 -8.56 -4.37
C ALA A 199 -9.66 -8.08 -4.67
N LEU A 200 -8.77 -8.05 -3.66
CA LEU A 200 -7.36 -7.65 -3.82
C LEU A 200 -6.50 -8.79 -4.40
N LEU A 201 -6.81 -10.03 -4.06
CA LEU A 201 -5.96 -11.19 -4.33
C LEU A 201 -5.55 -11.35 -5.81
N PRO A 202 -6.44 -11.21 -6.82
CA PRO A 202 -6.06 -11.33 -8.24
C PRO A 202 -4.96 -10.34 -8.64
N TYR A 203 -5.05 -9.10 -8.17
CA TYR A 203 -4.06 -8.06 -8.47
C TYR A 203 -2.71 -8.37 -7.82
N MET A 204 -2.72 -8.88 -6.59
CA MET A 204 -1.50 -9.35 -5.91
C MET A 204 -0.86 -10.52 -6.66
N LEU A 205 -1.64 -11.51 -7.09
CA LEU A 205 -1.15 -12.71 -7.78
C LEU A 205 -0.59 -12.42 -9.17
N ILE A 206 -1.05 -11.37 -9.84
CA ILE A 206 -0.59 -10.99 -11.19
C ILE A 206 0.56 -9.97 -11.09
N LEU A 207 0.33 -8.86 -10.37
CA LEU A 207 1.24 -7.72 -10.39
C LEU A 207 2.50 -7.94 -9.55
N VAL A 208 2.41 -8.63 -8.42
CA VAL A 208 3.59 -8.90 -7.58
C VAL A 208 4.59 -9.78 -8.29
N PRO A 209 4.25 -10.97 -8.83
CA PRO A 209 5.20 -11.76 -9.59
C PRO A 209 5.74 -11.00 -10.80
N PHE A 210 4.88 -10.29 -11.54
CA PHE A 210 5.33 -9.48 -12.69
C PHE A 210 6.41 -8.48 -12.27
N LEU A 211 6.21 -7.69 -11.21
CA LEU A 211 7.20 -6.73 -10.74
C LEU A 211 8.48 -7.41 -10.25
N LEU A 212 8.37 -8.55 -9.55
CA LEU A 212 9.54 -9.30 -9.06
C LEU A 212 10.43 -9.81 -10.21
N THR A 213 9.85 -10.21 -11.36
CA THR A 213 10.63 -10.61 -12.54
C THR A 213 11.45 -9.46 -13.11
N LYS A 214 11.07 -8.21 -12.87
CA LYS A 214 11.76 -7.00 -13.35
C LYS A 214 12.95 -6.56 -12.48
N SER A 215 13.30 -7.31 -11.43
CA SER A 215 14.38 -6.95 -10.49
C SER A 215 15.71 -6.64 -11.14
N ASN A 216 16.13 -7.42 -12.16
CA ASN A 216 17.38 -7.18 -12.89
C ASN A 216 17.32 -5.90 -13.75
N ILE A 217 16.16 -5.62 -14.36
CA ILE A 217 15.95 -4.41 -15.15
C ILE A 217 16.05 -3.17 -14.23
N LEU A 218 15.44 -3.23 -13.05
CA LEU A 218 15.54 -2.16 -12.05
C LEU A 218 17.00 -1.93 -11.61
N ASP A 219 17.78 -2.99 -11.42
CA ASP A 219 19.20 -2.85 -11.09
C ASP A 219 20.00 -2.18 -12.22
N ILE A 220 19.68 -2.49 -13.48
CA ILE A 220 20.33 -1.87 -14.64
C ILE A 220 19.91 -0.40 -14.81
N LEU A 221 18.63 -0.07 -14.59
CA LEU A 221 18.15 1.31 -14.66
C LEU A 221 18.86 2.23 -13.65
N LEU A 222 19.30 1.71 -12.50
CA LEU A 222 20.11 2.47 -11.53
C LEU A 222 21.49 2.86 -12.04
N LEU A 223 22.01 2.19 -13.08
CA LEU A 223 23.30 2.52 -13.71
C LEU A 223 23.22 3.72 -14.66
N GLY A 224 21.99 4.23 -14.88
CA GLY A 224 21.70 5.35 -15.76
C GLY A 224 21.18 4.93 -17.13
N GLU A 225 20.45 5.86 -17.77
CA GLU A 225 19.72 5.63 -19.02
C GLU A 225 20.63 5.18 -20.16
N ASN A 226 21.78 5.87 -20.37
CA ASN A 226 22.70 5.55 -21.44
C ASN A 226 23.31 4.14 -21.29
N THR A 227 23.64 3.75 -20.07
CA THR A 227 24.13 2.41 -19.76
C THR A 227 23.08 1.35 -20.03
N ALA A 228 21.83 1.61 -19.61
CA ALA A 228 20.71 0.69 -19.84
C ALA A 228 20.44 0.47 -21.33
N ILE A 229 20.47 1.54 -22.14
CA ILE A 229 20.31 1.48 -23.60
C ILE A 229 21.46 0.66 -24.22
N SER A 230 22.72 0.89 -23.80
CA SER A 230 23.88 0.14 -24.29
C SER A 230 23.80 -1.36 -23.96
N LEU A 231 23.08 -1.73 -22.89
CA LEU A 231 22.82 -3.12 -22.53
C LEU A 231 21.57 -3.70 -23.24
N GLY A 232 20.96 -2.96 -24.19
CA GLY A 232 19.84 -3.42 -25.01
C GLY A 232 18.48 -3.29 -24.35
N ILE A 233 18.36 -2.50 -23.28
CA ILE A 233 17.08 -2.29 -22.61
C ILE A 233 16.29 -1.18 -23.31
N ALA A 234 15.04 -1.47 -23.66
CA ALA A 234 14.08 -0.47 -24.15
C ALA A 234 13.56 0.37 -22.95
N VAL A 235 14.38 1.32 -22.48
CA VAL A 235 14.20 2.05 -21.22
C VAL A 235 12.80 2.67 -21.11
N GLU A 236 12.34 3.39 -22.14
CA GLU A 236 11.03 4.06 -22.11
C GLU A 236 9.87 3.06 -21.97
N ARG A 237 9.95 1.89 -22.63
CA ARG A 237 8.96 0.83 -22.51
C ARG A 237 8.93 0.22 -21.11
N GLU A 238 10.10 -0.11 -20.57
CA GLU A 238 10.22 -0.71 -19.24
C GLU A 238 9.77 0.26 -18.14
N LEU A 239 10.16 1.54 -18.21
CA LEU A 239 9.70 2.55 -17.27
C LEU A 239 8.17 2.71 -17.28
N ARG A 240 7.54 2.73 -18.48
CA ARG A 240 6.09 2.78 -18.60
C ARG A 240 5.42 1.56 -17.99
N LEU A 241 5.91 0.35 -18.29
CA LEU A 241 5.35 -0.90 -17.75
C LEU A 241 5.47 -0.97 -16.22
N LEU A 242 6.63 -0.60 -15.67
CA LEU A 242 6.89 -0.55 -14.24
C LEU A 242 5.99 0.48 -13.55
N LEU A 243 5.83 1.65 -14.15
CA LEU A 243 4.96 2.72 -13.64
C LEU A 243 3.49 2.24 -13.60
N ILE A 244 2.98 1.73 -14.72
CA ILE A 244 1.59 1.24 -14.81
C ILE A 244 1.33 0.12 -13.80
N ALA A 245 2.22 -0.86 -13.71
CA ALA A 245 2.06 -1.97 -12.77
C ALA A 245 2.11 -1.51 -11.30
N SER A 246 3.02 -0.59 -10.96
CA SER A 246 3.12 -0.04 -9.60
C SER A 246 1.89 0.79 -9.23
N VAL A 247 1.37 1.60 -10.16
CA VAL A 247 0.15 2.39 -9.96
C VAL A 247 -1.07 1.47 -9.81
N ALA A 248 -1.20 0.45 -10.66
CA ALA A 248 -2.29 -0.51 -10.57
C ALA A 248 -2.26 -1.26 -9.23
N LEU A 249 -1.07 -1.70 -8.79
CA LEU A 249 -0.90 -2.39 -7.50
C LEU A 249 -1.26 -1.47 -6.32
N THR A 250 -0.75 -0.23 -6.32
CA THR A 250 -1.08 0.77 -5.29
C THR A 250 -2.58 1.05 -5.25
N SER A 251 -3.19 1.32 -6.42
CA SER A 251 -4.60 1.64 -6.51
C SER A 251 -5.49 0.50 -6.06
N ALA A 252 -5.13 -0.76 -6.38
CA ALA A 252 -5.84 -1.94 -5.89
C ALA A 252 -5.75 -2.07 -4.35
N CYS A 253 -4.59 -1.80 -3.75
CA CYS A 253 -4.44 -1.76 -2.30
C CYS A 253 -5.29 -0.63 -1.68
N VAL A 254 -5.23 0.58 -2.24
CA VAL A 254 -5.97 1.75 -1.77
C VAL A 254 -7.48 1.55 -1.86
N ALA A 255 -7.97 0.83 -2.88
CA ALA A 255 -9.40 0.54 -3.02
C ALA A 255 -9.99 -0.16 -1.80
N VAL A 256 -9.22 -1.05 -1.17
CA VAL A 256 -9.69 -1.88 -0.06
C VAL A 256 -9.21 -1.39 1.32
N SER A 257 -8.16 -0.58 1.37
CA SER A 257 -7.56 -0.07 2.62
C SER A 257 -7.74 1.43 2.83
N GLY A 258 -8.27 2.14 1.82
CA GLY A 258 -8.28 3.60 1.81
C GLY A 258 -6.90 4.21 1.60
N GLY A 259 -6.78 5.50 1.81
CA GLY A 259 -5.58 6.29 1.53
C GLY A 259 -4.47 6.09 2.55
N ILE A 260 -3.71 5.00 2.46
CA ILE A 260 -2.54 4.74 3.31
C ILE A 260 -1.28 5.27 2.60
N GLY A 261 -0.61 6.25 3.21
CA GLY A 261 0.68 6.77 2.76
C GLY A 261 1.86 6.23 3.55
N PHE A 262 3.06 6.64 3.17
CA PHE A 262 4.34 6.38 3.82
C PHE A 262 4.84 4.93 3.84
N VAL A 263 4.01 3.90 3.69
CA VAL A 263 4.47 2.51 3.65
C VAL A 263 5.43 2.29 2.49
N GLY A 264 5.05 2.82 1.31
CA GLY A 264 5.87 2.75 0.08
C GLY A 264 7.17 3.54 0.15
N LEU A 265 7.28 4.50 1.07
CA LEU A 265 8.50 5.27 1.31
C LEU A 265 9.40 4.59 2.34
N VAL A 266 8.84 4.27 3.51
CA VAL A 266 9.62 3.84 4.68
C VAL A 266 10.12 2.40 4.53
N ALA A 267 9.28 1.48 4.09
CA ALA A 267 9.63 0.07 4.01
C ALA A 267 10.80 -0.22 3.03
N PRO A 268 10.82 0.31 1.79
CA PRO A 268 11.97 0.10 0.90
C PRO A 268 13.25 0.78 1.40
N HIS A 269 13.12 1.93 2.04
CA HIS A 269 14.28 2.61 2.61
C HIS A 269 14.90 1.81 3.76
N MET A 270 14.10 1.28 4.68
CA MET A 270 14.56 0.39 5.75
C MET A 270 15.16 -0.91 5.18
N ALA A 271 14.50 -1.51 4.17
CA ALA A 271 14.98 -2.70 3.50
C ALA A 271 16.36 -2.49 2.88
N ARG A 272 16.56 -1.36 2.21
CA ARG A 272 17.86 -1.01 1.59
C ARG A 272 19.00 -0.92 2.61
N ARG A 273 18.72 -0.42 3.81
CA ARG A 273 19.70 -0.38 4.91
C ARG A 273 20.02 -1.77 5.47
N LEU A 274 19.04 -2.66 5.53
CA LEU A 274 19.20 -4.00 6.12
C LEU A 274 19.89 -4.97 5.16
N ILE A 275 19.46 -4.97 3.87
CA ILE A 275 19.78 -6.04 2.92
C ILE A 275 20.63 -5.57 1.74
N GLY A 276 20.72 -4.24 1.55
CA GLY A 276 21.44 -3.60 0.44
C GLY A 276 20.52 -3.24 -0.73
N GLY A 277 21.11 -2.65 -1.79
CA GLY A 277 20.36 -2.01 -2.88
C GLY A 277 19.97 -2.91 -4.06
N ARG A 278 20.36 -4.20 -4.10
CA ARG A 278 20.00 -5.11 -5.21
C ARG A 278 18.53 -5.50 -5.14
N HIS A 279 17.77 -5.24 -6.20
CA HIS A 279 16.32 -5.40 -6.23
C HIS A 279 15.84 -6.83 -6.00
N HIS A 280 16.59 -7.84 -6.42
CA HIS A 280 16.25 -9.24 -6.19
C HIS A 280 16.04 -9.58 -4.69
N ALA A 281 16.79 -8.95 -3.78
CA ALA A 281 16.63 -9.12 -2.34
C ALA A 281 15.84 -7.95 -1.72
N LEU A 282 16.01 -6.74 -2.27
CA LEU A 282 15.39 -5.51 -1.78
C LEU A 282 13.86 -5.56 -1.88
N MET A 283 13.32 -6.03 -3.01
CA MET A 283 11.86 -6.08 -3.22
C MET A 283 11.16 -7.02 -2.23
N PRO A 284 11.58 -8.29 -2.04
CA PRO A 284 11.00 -9.16 -1.00
C PRO A 284 11.16 -8.59 0.41
N ALA A 285 12.31 -8.01 0.74
CA ALA A 285 12.52 -7.39 2.04
C ALA A 285 11.61 -6.17 2.27
N SER A 286 11.41 -5.36 1.24
CA SER A 286 10.46 -4.24 1.28
C SER A 286 9.04 -4.71 1.52
N MET A 287 8.61 -5.75 0.82
CA MET A 287 7.29 -6.36 1.01
C MET A 287 7.09 -6.84 2.45
N LEU A 288 8.03 -7.59 3.00
CA LEU A 288 7.93 -8.10 4.37
C LEU A 288 7.94 -6.97 5.41
N LEU A 289 8.78 -5.94 5.22
CA LEU A 289 8.77 -4.77 6.09
C LEU A 289 7.48 -3.98 5.98
N GLY A 290 6.93 -3.79 4.79
CA GLY A 290 5.63 -3.14 4.60
C GLY A 290 4.50 -3.90 5.26
N ALA A 291 4.47 -5.23 5.13
CA ALA A 291 3.52 -6.10 5.83
C ALA A 291 3.62 -5.95 7.35
N LEU A 292 4.84 -6.00 7.89
CA LEU A 292 5.08 -5.84 9.32
C LEU A 292 4.66 -4.46 9.83
N LEU A 293 5.03 -3.39 9.12
CA LEU A 293 4.67 -2.01 9.48
C LEU A 293 3.16 -1.82 9.51
N LEU A 294 2.45 -2.27 8.48
CA LEU A 294 1.00 -2.08 8.40
C LEU A 294 0.27 -2.92 9.44
N LEU A 295 0.70 -4.15 9.66
CA LEU A 295 0.12 -5.04 10.67
C LEU A 295 0.33 -4.51 12.10
N LEU A 296 1.52 -4.01 12.41
CA LEU A 296 1.80 -3.41 13.72
C LEU A 296 1.01 -2.12 13.92
N ALA A 297 0.95 -1.25 12.90
CA ALA A 297 0.18 -0.01 12.97
C ALA A 297 -1.32 -0.26 13.17
N ASP A 298 -1.90 -1.25 12.46
CA ASP A 298 -3.29 -1.66 12.68
C ASP A 298 -3.51 -2.21 14.09
N THR A 299 -2.60 -3.05 14.57
CA THR A 299 -2.70 -3.62 15.92
C THR A 299 -2.62 -2.53 16.99
N LEU A 300 -1.72 -1.54 16.83
CA LEU A 300 -1.61 -0.40 17.72
C LEU A 300 -2.86 0.49 17.67
N GLY A 301 -3.34 0.84 16.47
CA GLY A 301 -4.53 1.69 16.30
C GLY A 301 -5.79 1.11 16.94
N ARG A 302 -5.89 -0.22 16.96
CA ARG A 302 -6.99 -0.98 17.55
C ARG A 302 -6.86 -1.18 19.07
N SER A 303 -5.63 -1.17 19.61
CA SER A 303 -5.37 -1.52 21.00
C SER A 303 -5.19 -0.31 21.91
N ALA A 304 -4.65 0.82 21.38
CA ALA A 304 -4.18 1.94 22.18
C ALA A 304 -5.32 2.81 22.78
N PHE A 305 -6.47 2.90 22.12
CA PHE A 305 -7.55 3.85 22.49
C PHE A 305 -8.92 3.19 22.61
N GLN A 306 -8.98 1.97 23.13
CA GLN A 306 -10.22 1.25 23.32
C GLN A 306 -11.24 2.05 24.16
N PRO A 307 -12.54 2.04 23.80
CA PRO A 307 -13.19 1.24 22.75
C PRO A 307 -13.14 1.85 21.34
N ARG A 308 -12.53 3.02 21.15
CA ARG A 308 -12.41 3.67 19.83
C ARG A 308 -11.17 3.14 19.11
N GLU A 309 -11.29 2.98 17.80
CA GLU A 309 -10.18 2.58 16.93
C GLU A 309 -9.64 3.79 16.16
N ILE A 310 -8.32 3.92 16.09
CA ILE A 310 -7.66 4.93 15.25
C ILE A 310 -7.43 4.32 13.86
N PRO A 311 -7.78 5.03 12.76
CA PRO A 311 -7.45 4.61 11.42
C PRO A 311 -5.96 4.32 11.25
N VAL A 312 -5.64 3.20 10.60
CA VAL A 312 -4.25 2.71 10.45
C VAL A 312 -3.36 3.71 9.71
N GLY A 313 -3.91 4.45 8.73
CA GLY A 313 -3.17 5.46 8.00
C GLY A 313 -2.68 6.61 8.89
N ILE A 314 -3.46 7.01 9.91
CA ILE A 314 -3.03 8.01 10.91
C ILE A 314 -1.87 7.45 11.73
N VAL A 315 -1.98 6.21 12.22
CA VAL A 315 -0.92 5.57 13.02
C VAL A 315 0.38 5.48 12.22
N ILE A 316 0.30 5.04 10.96
CA ILE A 316 1.47 4.99 10.07
C ILE A 316 2.07 6.38 9.85
N SER A 317 1.24 7.39 9.60
CA SER A 317 1.72 8.77 9.40
C SER A 317 2.47 9.29 10.62
N VAL A 318 1.93 9.07 11.82
CA VAL A 318 2.58 9.47 13.09
C VAL A 318 3.91 8.73 13.32
N LEU A 319 3.96 7.42 13.03
CA LEU A 319 5.19 6.63 13.19
C LEU A 319 6.24 6.96 12.12
N SER A 320 5.80 7.28 10.90
CA SER A 320 6.69 7.49 9.77
C SER A 320 7.19 8.93 9.63
N ALA A 321 6.45 9.92 10.10
CA ALA A 321 6.84 11.33 10.00
C ALA A 321 8.18 11.66 10.68
N PRO A 322 8.48 11.21 11.93
CA PRO A 322 9.79 11.43 12.54
C PRO A 322 10.92 10.77 11.74
N TYR A 323 10.66 9.56 11.21
CA TYR A 323 11.64 8.87 10.38
C TYR A 323 11.90 9.60 9.07
N PHE A 324 10.86 10.15 8.45
CA PHE A 324 10.98 10.96 7.24
C PHE A 324 11.77 12.25 7.48
N LEU A 325 11.49 12.97 8.57
CA LEU A 325 12.25 14.16 8.97
C LEU A 325 13.73 13.85 9.23
N PHE A 326 14.01 12.71 9.87
CA PHE A 326 15.38 12.23 10.05
C PHE A 326 16.08 11.96 8.71
N LEU A 327 15.36 11.40 7.72
CA LEU A 327 15.90 11.17 6.39
C LEU A 327 16.20 12.48 5.67
N LEU A 328 15.29 13.44 5.68
CA LEU A 328 15.49 14.75 5.07
C LEU A 328 16.78 15.42 5.60
N ARG A 329 16.96 15.45 6.93
CA ARG A 329 18.17 16.03 7.55
C ARG A 329 19.47 15.37 7.08
N ARG A 330 19.42 14.12 6.64
CA ARG A 330 20.61 13.36 6.23
C ARG A 330 20.93 13.50 4.74
N TYR A 331 19.96 13.86 3.92
CA TYR A 331 20.10 14.01 2.46
C TYR A 331 20.28 15.46 2.02
N PHE A 332 19.98 16.39 2.89
CA PHE A 332 20.19 17.84 2.76
C PHE A 332 21.05 18.36 3.92
#